data_f8e6e0be307a3192fb36b34a93321af6
#
_entry.id   f8e6e0be307a3192fb36b34a93321af6
#
_cell.length_a   1.000
_cell.length_b   1.000
_cell.length_c   1.000
_cell.angle_alpha   90.00
_cell.angle_beta   90.00
_cell.angle_gamma   90.00
#
_symmetry.space_group_name_H-M   'P 1'
#
loop_
_entity.id
_entity.type
_entity.pdbx_description
1 polymer ?
#
loop_
_entity_poly.entity_id
_entity_poly.type
_entity_poly.pdbx_seq_one_letter_code
_entity_poly.pdbx_strand_id
1 'polypeptide(L)'
;MLFFIYSVFINTFEMYLQNKKSFNYLLLFMKQTFALLAGLFCMALPTLADDDKPTINVDFMTRVGYLNDRVDNQIRHDVSGFKGEYLLFSISGQLNDRISYAWRQRINQKKEVNDRFDGTDWVYVDYKANDHWNLAAGKQVAMVGGYEYDRCPIDIYLSSEFWNNISPFQFGASATYTTTNGKSRFTGQVTQSLFNTPANRDMFAYHLHWAGSYGWFNSLYSVNMVEYEPSRFISYIALGNKFNVGNASLELDFMNRAASHQTFLLKDCSVMARFDYKLMPQLGLYGKFTYDVNRTDTEADKCVHSGTEMTAYGGGVEVYPIKNRNDVRVSLGMSHSQGTNSNPSGALNDNQTTVRLSFLAKLHLLSWKSK
;
A
#
# COMPACT_ATOMS: atom_id res chain seq x y z
N MET A 1 9.76 -15.00 21.68
CA MET A 1 8.35 -14.55 21.76
C MET A 1 7.68 -14.49 20.39
N LEU A 2 8.25 -13.82 19.38
CA LEU A 2 7.73 -13.79 18.01
C LEU A 2 7.61 -15.18 17.35
N PHE A 3 8.59 -16.06 17.53
CA PHE A 3 8.57 -17.43 17.01
C PHE A 3 7.48 -18.29 17.67
N PHE A 4 7.17 -18.05 18.94
CA PHE A 4 6.13 -18.79 19.68
C PHE A 4 4.73 -18.34 19.25
N ILE A 5 4.52 -17.03 19.07
CA ILE A 5 3.27 -16.46 18.52
C ILE A 5 3.05 -16.96 17.10
N TYR A 6 4.11 -17.02 16.29
CA TYR A 6 4.12 -17.56 14.94
C TYR A 6 3.72 -19.04 14.89
N SER A 7 4.33 -19.88 15.74
CA SER A 7 4.02 -21.32 15.81
C SER A 7 2.59 -21.61 16.29
N VAL A 8 2.12 -20.88 17.30
CA VAL A 8 0.75 -21.01 17.83
C VAL A 8 -0.27 -20.54 16.80
N PHE A 9 -0.01 -19.42 16.11
CA PHE A 9 -0.93 -18.87 15.11
C PHE A 9 -1.05 -19.77 13.88
N ILE A 10 0.07 -20.31 13.36
CA ILE A 10 0.06 -21.23 12.21
C ILE A 10 -0.61 -22.55 12.57
N ASN A 11 -0.25 -23.17 13.69
CA ASN A 11 -0.86 -24.45 14.09
C ASN A 11 -2.37 -24.33 14.36
N THR A 12 -2.79 -23.21 14.96
CA THR A 12 -4.23 -22.95 15.18
C THR A 12 -4.93 -22.66 13.86
N PHE A 13 -4.29 -21.93 12.96
CA PHE A 13 -4.83 -21.58 11.65
C PHE A 13 -4.91 -22.79 10.71
N GLU A 14 -3.88 -23.65 10.66
CA GLU A 14 -3.91 -24.91 9.90
C GLU A 14 -5.00 -25.87 10.43
N MET A 15 -5.18 -25.98 11.74
CA MET A 15 -6.22 -26.80 12.35
C MET A 15 -7.64 -26.30 11.97
N TYR A 16 -7.84 -24.98 11.84
CA TYR A 16 -9.11 -24.41 11.37
C TYR A 16 -9.32 -24.58 9.86
N LEU A 17 -8.28 -24.50 9.04
CA LEU A 17 -8.36 -24.68 7.57
C LEU A 17 -8.71 -26.14 7.19
N GLN A 18 -8.33 -27.12 8.00
CA GLN A 18 -8.66 -28.54 7.76
C GLN A 18 -10.14 -28.87 7.96
N ASN A 19 -10.88 -28.05 8.69
CA ASN A 19 -12.31 -28.28 8.94
C ASN A 19 -13.18 -27.24 8.21
N LYS A 20 -13.57 -27.56 6.97
CA LYS A 20 -14.38 -26.71 6.08
C LYS A 20 -15.66 -26.15 6.73
N LYS A 21 -16.29 -26.91 7.67
CA LYS A 21 -17.46 -26.42 8.40
C LYS A 21 -17.11 -25.35 9.44
N SER A 22 -16.06 -25.56 10.22
CA SER A 22 -15.59 -24.58 11.22
C SER A 22 -15.12 -23.28 10.58
N PHE A 23 -14.48 -23.37 9.41
CA PHE A 23 -14.05 -22.21 8.64
C PHE A 23 -15.24 -21.39 8.12
N ASN A 24 -16.28 -22.03 7.58
CA ASN A 24 -17.49 -21.33 7.15
C ASN A 24 -18.23 -20.66 8.31
N TYR A 25 -18.25 -21.25 9.50
CA TYR A 25 -18.81 -20.62 10.70
C TYR A 25 -18.00 -19.41 11.15
N LEU A 26 -16.67 -19.48 11.11
CA LEU A 26 -15.79 -18.35 11.41
C LEU A 26 -16.02 -17.20 10.41
N LEU A 27 -16.10 -17.51 9.12
CA LEU A 27 -16.36 -16.55 8.05
C LEU A 27 -17.72 -15.86 8.21
N LEU A 28 -18.77 -16.66 8.52
CA LEU A 28 -20.11 -16.12 8.79
C LEU A 28 -20.10 -15.22 10.03
N PHE A 29 -19.45 -15.65 11.11
CA PHE A 29 -19.27 -14.86 12.32
C PHE A 29 -18.52 -13.55 12.04
N MET A 30 -17.43 -13.57 11.25
CA MET A 30 -16.68 -12.36 10.86
C MET A 30 -17.53 -11.42 10.02
N LYS A 31 -18.31 -11.93 9.04
CA LYS A 31 -19.26 -11.12 8.25
C LYS A 31 -20.36 -10.48 9.11
N GLN A 32 -20.90 -11.22 10.08
CA GLN A 32 -21.90 -10.70 11.02
C GLN A 32 -21.31 -9.68 12.00
N THR A 33 -20.09 -9.92 12.48
CA THR A 33 -19.37 -8.98 13.36
C THR A 33 -19.06 -7.69 12.65
N PHE A 34 -18.70 -7.76 11.35
CA PHE A 34 -18.50 -6.57 10.52
C PHE A 34 -19.79 -5.75 10.35
N ALA A 35 -20.91 -6.40 10.05
CA ALA A 35 -22.20 -5.73 9.95
C ALA A 35 -22.63 -5.09 11.28
N LEU A 36 -22.33 -5.76 12.40
CA LEU A 36 -22.58 -5.23 13.75
C LEU A 36 -21.67 -4.04 14.07
N LEU A 37 -20.38 -4.09 13.72
CA LEU A 37 -19.43 -2.99 13.90
C LEU A 37 -19.80 -1.79 13.03
N ALA A 38 -20.21 -2.01 11.79
CA ALA A 38 -20.70 -0.95 10.90
C ALA A 38 -21.99 -0.32 11.45
N GLY A 39 -22.92 -1.12 12.00
CA GLY A 39 -24.13 -0.65 12.66
C GLY A 39 -23.84 0.16 13.94
N LEU A 40 -22.91 -0.31 14.77
CA LEU A 40 -22.44 0.39 15.97
C LEU A 40 -21.73 1.69 15.62
N PHE A 41 -20.98 1.74 14.52
CA PHE A 41 -20.35 2.96 14.02
C PHE A 41 -21.41 4.01 13.65
N CYS A 42 -22.49 3.60 12.95
CA CYS A 42 -23.60 4.50 12.63
C CYS A 42 -24.36 5.00 13.86
N MET A 43 -24.44 4.19 14.93
CA MET A 43 -25.11 4.59 16.18
C MET A 43 -24.21 5.43 17.11
N ALA A 44 -22.90 5.36 16.94
CA ALA A 44 -21.93 6.09 17.76
C ALA A 44 -21.59 7.49 17.23
N LEU A 45 -22.30 8.00 16.21
CA LEU A 45 -22.20 9.39 15.77
C LEU A 45 -22.93 10.28 16.81
N PRO A 46 -22.27 10.72 17.89
CA PRO A 46 -22.91 11.58 18.88
C PRO A 46 -23.10 12.96 18.30
N THR A 47 -24.08 13.64 18.83
CA THR A 47 -24.36 15.05 18.62
C THR A 47 -23.10 15.88 18.51
N LEU A 48 -22.94 16.58 17.39
CA LEU A 48 -21.89 17.58 17.18
C LEU A 48 -22.01 18.63 18.30
N ALA A 49 -20.94 18.87 19.03
CA ALA A 49 -20.90 19.90 20.04
C ALA A 49 -20.63 21.26 19.37
N ASP A 50 -21.19 22.33 19.92
CA ASP A 50 -21.26 23.68 19.33
C ASP A 50 -19.89 24.42 19.24
N ASP A 51 -18.82 23.89 19.87
CA ASP A 51 -17.50 24.54 19.94
C ASP A 51 -16.49 23.99 18.89
N ASP A 52 -16.92 23.17 17.95
CA ASP A 52 -16.07 22.52 16.99
C ASP A 52 -15.57 23.47 15.90
N LYS A 53 -14.27 23.54 15.69
CA LYS A 53 -13.61 24.37 14.66
C LYS A 53 -13.20 23.51 13.47
N PRO A 54 -14.06 23.32 12.45
CA PRO A 54 -13.73 22.52 11.29
C PRO A 54 -12.52 23.09 10.54
N THR A 55 -11.74 22.16 9.96
CA THR A 55 -10.59 22.49 9.13
C THR A 55 -10.73 21.85 7.75
N ILE A 56 -10.17 22.51 6.74
CA ILE A 56 -10.07 21.99 5.37
C ILE A 56 -8.64 22.24 4.88
N ASN A 57 -7.99 21.21 4.38
CA ASN A 57 -6.72 21.28 3.70
C ASN A 57 -6.90 20.77 2.27
N VAL A 58 -6.30 21.46 1.31
CA VAL A 58 -6.35 21.11 -0.10
C VAL A 58 -4.92 20.98 -0.61
N ASP A 59 -4.58 19.79 -1.14
CA ASP A 59 -3.27 19.50 -1.67
C ASP A 59 -3.37 19.07 -3.14
N PHE A 60 -2.34 19.44 -3.88
CA PHE A 60 -2.15 19.05 -5.27
C PHE A 60 -0.79 18.37 -5.42
N MET A 61 -0.77 17.24 -6.12
CA MET A 61 0.47 16.49 -6.34
C MET A 61 0.59 16.12 -7.81
N THR A 62 1.77 16.32 -8.37
CA THR A 62 2.04 15.95 -9.77
C THR A 62 3.44 15.41 -9.95
N ARG A 63 3.58 14.45 -10.86
CA ARG A 63 4.86 13.99 -11.40
C ARG A 63 4.77 13.98 -12.92
N VAL A 64 5.64 14.74 -13.55
CA VAL A 64 5.81 14.81 -15.00
C VAL A 64 7.27 14.58 -15.33
N GLY A 65 7.57 14.10 -16.51
CA GLY A 65 8.97 13.89 -16.87
C GLY A 65 9.18 13.33 -18.26
N TYR A 66 10.41 12.94 -18.51
CA TYR A 66 10.84 12.24 -19.71
C TYR A 66 11.29 10.83 -19.36
N LEU A 67 10.81 9.86 -20.10
CA LEU A 67 11.14 8.46 -19.97
C LEU A 67 11.82 7.96 -21.23
N ASN A 68 12.94 7.25 -21.10
CA ASN A 68 13.52 6.43 -22.15
C ASN A 68 13.52 4.99 -21.69
N ASP A 69 12.66 4.18 -22.27
CA ASP A 69 12.46 2.78 -21.94
C ASP A 69 12.94 1.90 -23.10
N ARG A 70 13.72 0.89 -22.78
CA ARG A 70 14.30 -0.04 -23.76
C ARG A 70 14.16 -1.47 -23.28
N VAL A 71 13.77 -2.34 -24.18
CA VAL A 71 13.80 -3.79 -24.02
C VAL A 71 14.71 -4.37 -25.10
N ASP A 72 15.67 -5.22 -24.71
CA ASP A 72 16.70 -5.76 -25.62
C ASP A 72 17.45 -4.66 -26.40
N ASN A 73 17.77 -3.56 -25.75
CA ASN A 73 18.36 -2.35 -26.32
C ASN A 73 17.51 -1.60 -27.36
N GLN A 74 16.27 -2.08 -27.64
CA GLN A 74 15.35 -1.41 -28.54
C GLN A 74 14.43 -0.44 -27.80
N ILE A 75 14.27 0.78 -28.29
CA ILE A 75 13.41 1.77 -27.67
C ILE A 75 11.96 1.35 -27.79
N ARG A 76 11.26 1.36 -26.67
CA ARG A 76 9.80 1.21 -26.63
C ARG A 76 9.14 2.57 -26.89
N HIS A 77 8.76 2.81 -28.14
CA HIS A 77 8.18 4.07 -28.56
C HIS A 77 6.80 4.35 -27.98
N ASP A 78 6.07 3.30 -27.56
CA ASP A 78 4.75 3.37 -26.92
C ASP A 78 4.76 3.96 -25.51
N VAL A 79 5.90 3.87 -24.82
CA VAL A 79 6.04 4.33 -23.42
C VAL A 79 7.13 5.39 -23.24
N SER A 80 8.06 5.55 -24.21
CA SER A 80 9.13 6.54 -24.14
C SER A 80 8.65 7.93 -24.54
N GLY A 81 9.28 8.97 -23.99
CA GLY A 81 8.99 10.38 -24.29
C GLY A 81 8.55 11.18 -23.08
N PHE A 82 7.99 12.36 -23.31
CA PHE A 82 7.41 13.18 -22.26
C PHE A 82 6.10 12.58 -21.76
N LYS A 83 5.95 12.52 -20.42
CA LYS A 83 4.82 11.86 -19.79
C LYS A 83 4.38 12.58 -18.52
N GLY A 84 3.06 12.73 -18.37
CA GLY A 84 2.43 13.01 -17.09
C GLY A 84 2.11 11.67 -16.40
N GLU A 85 2.78 11.38 -15.29
CA GLU A 85 2.64 10.09 -14.61
C GLU A 85 1.59 10.13 -13.51
N TYR A 86 1.56 11.23 -12.74
CA TYR A 86 0.61 11.42 -11.66
C TYR A 86 0.04 12.82 -11.67
N LEU A 87 -1.26 12.90 -11.44
CA LEU A 87 -2.01 14.13 -11.21
C LEU A 87 -3.06 13.82 -10.13
N LEU A 88 -2.76 14.20 -8.88
CA LEU A 88 -3.53 13.87 -7.70
C LEU A 88 -4.03 15.16 -7.05
N PHE A 89 -5.26 15.12 -6.58
CA PHE A 89 -5.88 16.17 -5.79
C PHE A 89 -6.43 15.56 -4.51
N SER A 90 -6.19 16.19 -3.37
CA SER A 90 -6.72 15.70 -2.11
C SER A 90 -7.33 16.81 -1.27
N ILE A 91 -8.38 16.44 -0.55
CA ILE A 91 -9.01 17.26 0.48
C ILE A 91 -8.99 16.45 1.76
N SER A 92 -8.58 17.07 2.84
CA SER A 92 -8.61 16.46 4.17
C SER A 92 -8.94 17.51 5.22
N GLY A 93 -9.42 17.06 6.37
CA GLY A 93 -9.73 17.99 7.45
C GLY A 93 -10.35 17.29 8.65
N GLN A 94 -10.83 18.11 9.56
CA GLN A 94 -11.56 17.70 10.76
C GLN A 94 -12.90 18.42 10.78
N LEU A 95 -13.95 17.72 11.16
CA LEU A 95 -15.24 18.33 11.48
C LEU A 95 -15.23 18.82 12.92
N ASN A 96 -14.57 18.07 13.80
CA ASN A 96 -14.36 18.37 15.23
C ASN A 96 -13.14 17.58 15.74
N ASP A 97 -12.89 17.63 17.06
CA ASP A 97 -11.76 16.96 17.71
C ASP A 97 -11.78 15.42 17.58
N ARG A 98 -12.90 14.82 17.18
CA ARG A 98 -13.09 13.38 17.09
C ARG A 98 -13.30 12.88 15.66
N ILE A 99 -13.82 13.71 14.76
CA ILE A 99 -14.16 13.29 13.40
C ILE A 99 -13.26 13.98 12.40
N SER A 100 -12.50 13.20 11.65
CA SER A 100 -11.72 13.66 10.51
C SER A 100 -12.14 12.95 9.23
N TYR A 101 -11.80 13.54 8.11
CA TYR A 101 -12.12 13.02 6.80
C TYR A 101 -10.97 13.21 5.82
N ALA A 102 -10.87 12.34 4.84
CA ALA A 102 -9.92 12.48 3.74
C ALA A 102 -10.51 11.98 2.43
N TRP A 103 -10.21 12.69 1.36
CA TRP A 103 -10.49 12.30 -0.01
C TRP A 103 -9.27 12.55 -0.87
N ARG A 104 -8.90 11.59 -1.72
CA ARG A 104 -7.86 11.75 -2.75
C ARG A 104 -8.33 11.18 -4.06
N GLN A 105 -8.25 12.00 -5.11
CA GLN A 105 -8.61 11.68 -6.47
C GLN A 105 -7.39 11.69 -7.38
N ARG A 106 -7.22 10.64 -8.16
CA ARG A 106 -6.28 10.56 -9.28
C ARG A 106 -7.00 11.07 -10.53
N ILE A 107 -6.63 12.26 -10.99
CA ILE A 107 -7.33 12.95 -12.08
C ILE A 107 -6.95 12.38 -13.45
N ASN A 108 -5.70 11.92 -13.60
CA ASN A 108 -5.17 11.41 -14.86
C ASN A 108 -5.43 9.90 -15.08
N GLN A 109 -6.17 9.23 -14.21
CA GLN A 109 -6.54 7.84 -14.42
C GLN A 109 -7.72 7.77 -15.39
N LYS A 110 -7.62 6.87 -16.40
CA LYS A 110 -8.73 6.57 -17.29
C LYS A 110 -9.83 5.88 -16.49
N LYS A 111 -11.04 6.44 -16.51
CA LYS A 111 -12.18 5.88 -15.80
C LYS A 111 -12.89 4.83 -16.64
N GLU A 112 -13.24 3.72 -16.01
CA GLU A 112 -14.25 2.84 -16.57
C GLU A 112 -15.63 3.50 -16.43
N VAL A 113 -16.46 3.39 -17.48
CA VAL A 113 -17.73 4.12 -17.59
C VAL A 113 -18.70 3.82 -16.42
N ASN A 114 -18.55 2.68 -15.76
CA ASN A 114 -19.49 2.17 -14.76
C ASN A 114 -18.98 2.23 -13.31
N ASP A 115 -17.75 2.69 -13.04
CA ASP A 115 -17.26 2.86 -11.68
C ASP A 115 -17.00 4.35 -11.37
N ARG A 116 -17.88 4.93 -10.55
CA ARG A 116 -17.78 6.33 -10.13
C ARG A 116 -16.58 6.58 -9.21
N PHE A 117 -16.06 5.55 -8.57
CA PHE A 117 -14.91 5.62 -7.67
C PHE A 117 -13.60 5.18 -8.34
N ASP A 118 -13.63 4.85 -9.63
CA ASP A 118 -12.42 4.66 -10.40
C ASP A 118 -11.61 5.97 -10.41
N GLY A 119 -10.33 5.87 -10.12
CA GLY A 119 -9.47 7.03 -9.88
C GLY A 119 -9.57 7.65 -8.49
N THR A 120 -10.55 7.29 -7.65
CA THR A 120 -10.54 7.67 -6.24
C THR A 120 -9.62 6.71 -5.47
N ASP A 121 -8.49 7.23 -4.98
CA ASP A 121 -7.59 6.42 -4.14
C ASP A 121 -8.26 6.16 -2.79
N TRP A 122 -8.73 7.19 -2.11
CA TRP A 122 -9.50 7.04 -0.88
C TRP A 122 -10.58 8.11 -0.69
N VAL A 123 -11.59 7.73 0.02
CA VAL A 123 -12.62 8.61 0.61
C VAL A 123 -13.14 7.91 1.86
N TYR A 124 -12.79 8.44 3.02
CA TYR A 124 -13.17 7.83 4.30
C TYR A 124 -13.38 8.88 5.40
N VAL A 125 -14.07 8.45 6.43
CA VAL A 125 -14.23 9.17 7.69
C VAL A 125 -13.51 8.37 8.77
N ASP A 126 -12.78 9.07 9.63
CA ASP A 126 -12.09 8.54 10.80
C ASP A 126 -12.72 9.12 12.06
N TYR A 127 -12.99 8.25 13.04
CA TYR A 127 -13.57 8.60 14.32
C TYR A 127 -12.62 8.25 15.47
N LYS A 128 -12.14 9.26 16.19
CA LYS A 128 -11.36 9.11 17.41
C LYS A 128 -12.30 8.76 18.56
N ALA A 129 -12.43 7.47 18.90
CA ALA A 129 -13.28 7.03 20.00
C ALA A 129 -12.72 7.46 21.36
N ASN A 130 -11.38 7.40 21.51
CA ASN A 130 -10.62 7.92 22.65
C ASN A 130 -9.15 8.10 22.24
N ASP A 131 -8.24 8.36 23.20
CA ASP A 131 -6.81 8.60 22.91
C ASP A 131 -6.07 7.36 22.39
N HIS A 132 -6.64 6.18 22.50
CA HIS A 132 -6.06 4.92 22.06
C HIS A 132 -6.74 4.33 20.83
N TRP A 133 -8.03 4.57 20.62
CA TRP A 133 -8.82 3.91 19.59
C TRP A 133 -9.32 4.87 18.55
N ASN A 134 -9.01 4.55 17.29
CA ASN A 134 -9.56 5.16 16.09
C ASN A 134 -10.33 4.13 15.27
N LEU A 135 -11.47 4.53 14.72
CA LEU A 135 -12.30 3.74 13.83
C LEU A 135 -12.42 4.48 12.50
N ALA A 136 -12.19 3.79 11.37
CA ALA A 136 -12.36 4.41 10.06
C ALA A 136 -13.26 3.57 9.16
N ALA A 137 -14.03 4.24 8.29
CA ALA A 137 -14.89 3.59 7.32
C ALA A 137 -14.91 4.37 6.00
N GLY A 138 -14.97 3.64 4.88
CA GLY A 138 -14.98 4.19 3.53
C GLY A 138 -14.01 3.47 2.61
N LYS A 139 -13.66 4.08 1.47
CA LYS A 139 -12.59 3.60 0.61
C LYS A 139 -11.26 4.01 1.21
N GLN A 140 -10.40 3.06 1.50
CA GLN A 140 -9.13 3.29 2.21
C GLN A 140 -8.05 2.36 1.68
N VAL A 141 -6.81 2.58 2.07
CA VAL A 141 -5.69 1.68 1.74
C VAL A 141 -5.89 0.37 2.51
N ALA A 142 -5.81 -0.77 1.83
CA ALA A 142 -5.75 -2.07 2.47
C ALA A 142 -4.46 -2.18 3.29
N MET A 143 -4.55 -2.60 4.55
CA MET A 143 -3.42 -2.61 5.49
C MET A 143 -2.48 -3.79 5.24
N VAL A 144 -1.66 -3.67 4.18
CA VAL A 144 -0.57 -4.59 3.86
C VAL A 144 0.74 -3.96 4.33
N GLY A 145 1.59 -4.74 4.99
CA GLY A 145 2.88 -4.26 5.48
C GLY A 145 3.90 -4.04 4.36
N GLY A 146 5.01 -3.39 4.71
CA GLY A 146 6.10 -3.07 3.78
C GLY A 146 6.18 -1.56 3.46
N TYR A 147 7.40 -1.06 3.36
CA TYR A 147 7.67 0.35 3.10
C TYR A 147 7.47 0.72 1.64
N GLU A 148 7.67 -0.22 0.69
CA GLU A 148 7.31 0.03 -0.70
C GLU A 148 5.81 0.22 -0.84
N TYR A 149 5.02 -0.64 -0.19
CA TYR A 149 3.57 -0.59 -0.26
C TYR A 149 2.99 0.68 0.40
N ASP A 150 3.53 1.08 1.55
CA ASP A 150 3.10 2.28 2.29
C ASP A 150 3.53 3.59 1.60
N ARG A 151 4.51 3.53 0.70
CA ARG A 151 5.03 4.71 0.02
C ARG A 151 4.00 5.30 -0.94
N CYS A 152 3.87 6.64 -0.91
CA CYS A 152 3.03 7.33 -1.87
C CYS A 152 3.47 7.01 -3.31
N PRO A 153 2.56 6.63 -4.22
CA PRO A 153 2.90 6.22 -5.59
C PRO A 153 3.75 7.23 -6.37
N ILE A 154 3.54 8.52 -6.11
CA ILE A 154 4.31 9.61 -6.75
C ILE A 154 5.81 9.57 -6.37
N ASP A 155 6.19 8.92 -5.26
CA ASP A 155 7.56 8.81 -4.75
C ASP A 155 8.27 7.52 -5.19
N ILE A 156 7.59 6.67 -5.98
CA ILE A 156 8.14 5.40 -6.47
C ILE A 156 8.59 5.55 -7.91
N TYR A 157 9.90 5.39 -8.16
CA TYR A 157 10.50 5.48 -9.49
C TYR A 157 10.75 4.10 -10.11
N LEU A 158 11.05 3.11 -9.29
CA LEU A 158 11.14 1.70 -9.61
C LEU A 158 10.25 0.95 -8.62
N SER A 159 9.37 0.08 -9.10
CA SER A 159 8.46 -0.73 -8.30
C SER A 159 8.66 -2.21 -8.54
N SER A 160 8.34 -3.04 -7.54
CA SER A 160 8.25 -4.49 -7.68
C SER A 160 7.07 -4.88 -8.58
N GLU A 161 7.08 -6.11 -9.10
CA GLU A 161 5.94 -6.65 -9.83
C GLU A 161 4.69 -6.72 -8.94
N PHE A 162 4.87 -7.10 -7.66
CA PHE A 162 3.80 -7.08 -6.68
C PHE A 162 3.14 -5.70 -6.57
N TRP A 163 3.91 -4.64 -6.42
CA TRP A 163 3.38 -3.28 -6.26
C TRP A 163 2.67 -2.79 -7.53
N ASN A 164 3.16 -3.17 -8.70
CA ASN A 164 2.56 -2.77 -9.97
C ASN A 164 1.15 -3.33 -10.19
N ASN A 165 0.87 -4.52 -9.63
CA ASN A 165 -0.35 -5.26 -9.92
C ASN A 165 -1.35 -5.28 -8.76
N ILE A 166 -0.96 -4.83 -7.56
CA ILE A 166 -1.89 -4.79 -6.43
C ILE A 166 -2.91 -3.65 -6.57
N SER A 167 -4.17 -3.92 -6.22
CA SER A 167 -5.23 -2.91 -6.12
C SER A 167 -5.39 -2.45 -4.66
N PRO A 168 -4.66 -1.42 -4.20
CA PRO A 168 -4.51 -1.13 -2.78
C PRO A 168 -5.70 -0.41 -2.15
N PHE A 169 -6.59 0.20 -2.95
CA PHE A 169 -7.63 1.08 -2.43
C PHE A 169 -8.98 0.39 -2.47
N GLN A 170 -9.49 -0.03 -1.30
CA GLN A 170 -10.69 -0.84 -1.17
C GLN A 170 -11.68 -0.24 -0.17
N PHE A 171 -12.99 -0.46 -0.41
CA PHE A 171 -14.01 -0.13 0.58
C PHE A 171 -13.94 -1.08 1.76
N GLY A 172 -14.06 -0.51 2.96
CA GLY A 172 -14.01 -1.29 4.19
C GLY A 172 -14.07 -0.46 5.45
N ALA A 173 -13.74 -1.10 6.56
CA ALA A 173 -13.64 -0.47 7.87
C ALA A 173 -12.42 -0.99 8.63
N SER A 174 -11.88 -0.15 9.48
CA SER A 174 -10.73 -0.47 10.32
C SER A 174 -10.88 0.04 11.74
N ALA A 175 -10.23 -0.66 12.68
CA ALA A 175 -10.07 -0.23 14.06
C ALA A 175 -8.57 -0.24 14.39
N THR A 176 -8.06 0.90 14.86
CA THR A 176 -6.65 1.07 15.18
C THR A 176 -6.49 1.36 16.67
N TYR A 177 -5.68 0.55 17.34
CA TYR A 177 -5.24 0.79 18.70
C TYR A 177 -3.83 1.37 18.71
N THR A 178 -3.65 2.49 19.40
CA THR A 178 -2.34 3.12 19.63
C THR A 178 -1.94 2.94 21.09
N THR A 179 -0.73 2.43 21.33
CA THR A 179 -0.19 2.27 22.69
C THR A 179 -0.02 3.62 23.37
N THR A 180 -0.05 3.63 24.71
CA THR A 180 0.07 4.86 25.54
C THR A 180 1.34 5.66 25.24
N ASN A 181 2.44 4.99 24.89
CA ASN A 181 3.69 5.66 24.52
C ASN A 181 3.75 6.09 23.03
N GLY A 182 2.68 5.87 22.25
CA GLY A 182 2.59 6.21 20.85
C GLY A 182 3.50 5.41 19.90
N LYS A 183 4.32 4.47 20.42
CA LYS A 183 5.35 3.79 19.63
C LYS A 183 4.83 2.62 18.78
N SER A 184 3.65 2.10 19.10
CA SER A 184 3.06 0.99 18.35
C SER A 184 1.60 1.27 18.03
N ARG A 185 1.20 0.93 16.80
CA ARG A 185 -0.19 0.94 16.34
C ARG A 185 -0.53 -0.44 15.81
N PHE A 186 -1.66 -0.98 16.26
CA PHE A 186 -2.23 -2.25 15.83
C PHE A 186 -3.55 -1.97 15.12
N THR A 187 -3.67 -2.37 13.87
CA THR A 187 -4.88 -2.14 13.08
C THR A 187 -5.48 -3.47 12.65
N GLY A 188 -6.73 -3.69 13.01
CA GLY A 188 -7.59 -4.69 12.39
C GLY A 188 -8.44 -4.04 11.31
N GLN A 189 -8.48 -4.61 10.10
CA GLN A 189 -9.22 -4.04 8.99
C GLN A 189 -9.92 -5.13 8.20
N VAL A 190 -11.13 -4.86 7.75
CA VAL A 190 -11.87 -5.66 6.77
C VAL A 190 -12.19 -4.80 5.57
N THR A 191 -11.85 -5.26 4.37
CA THR A 191 -12.12 -4.56 3.12
C THR A 191 -12.77 -5.49 2.10
N GLN A 192 -13.23 -4.93 1.00
CA GLN A 192 -13.39 -5.71 -0.22
C GLN A 192 -12.05 -6.35 -0.59
N SER A 193 -12.09 -7.49 -1.26
CA SER A 193 -10.87 -8.15 -1.72
C SER A 193 -10.06 -7.24 -2.66
N LEU A 194 -8.75 -7.35 -2.58
CA LEU A 194 -7.79 -6.73 -3.52
C LEU A 194 -7.95 -7.28 -4.95
N PHE A 195 -8.64 -8.42 -5.09
CA PHE A 195 -8.88 -9.14 -6.34
C PHE A 195 -10.35 -9.14 -6.76
N ASN A 196 -11.18 -8.26 -6.19
CA ASN A 196 -12.56 -8.14 -6.60
C ASN A 196 -12.66 -7.80 -8.09
N THR A 197 -13.71 -8.32 -8.72
CA THR A 197 -14.05 -8.05 -10.11
C THR A 197 -15.50 -7.60 -10.20
N PRO A 198 -15.96 -7.00 -11.31
CA PRO A 198 -17.37 -6.69 -11.50
C PRO A 198 -18.31 -7.89 -11.33
N ALA A 199 -17.82 -9.10 -11.59
CA ALA A 199 -18.58 -10.34 -11.43
C ALA A 199 -18.60 -10.88 -10.00
N ASN A 200 -17.60 -10.54 -9.17
CA ASN A 200 -17.40 -11.05 -7.81
C ASN A 200 -17.07 -9.90 -6.85
N ARG A 201 -18.06 -9.05 -6.56
CA ARG A 201 -17.91 -7.87 -5.69
C ARG A 201 -18.05 -8.17 -4.20
N ASP A 202 -18.47 -9.38 -3.85
CA ASP A 202 -18.74 -9.85 -2.49
C ASP A 202 -17.57 -10.62 -1.86
N MET A 203 -16.40 -10.56 -2.49
CA MET A 203 -15.16 -11.07 -1.93
C MET A 203 -14.56 -10.08 -0.93
N PHE A 204 -13.93 -10.60 0.13
CA PHE A 204 -13.38 -9.82 1.24
C PHE A 204 -11.89 -10.08 1.45
N ALA A 205 -11.25 -9.12 2.12
CA ALA A 205 -9.91 -9.25 2.66
C ALA A 205 -9.89 -8.83 4.13
N TYR A 206 -9.08 -9.54 4.92
CA TYR A 206 -8.91 -9.36 6.36
C TYR A 206 -7.46 -9.04 6.63
N HIS A 207 -7.21 -8.00 7.41
CA HIS A 207 -5.88 -7.48 7.62
C HIS A 207 -5.63 -7.28 9.11
N LEU A 208 -4.49 -7.77 9.59
CA LEU A 208 -3.91 -7.43 10.89
C LEU A 208 -2.57 -6.76 10.61
N HIS A 209 -2.41 -5.53 11.05
CA HIS A 209 -1.24 -4.72 10.77
C HIS A 209 -0.65 -4.16 12.07
N TRP A 210 0.68 -4.16 12.17
CA TRP A 210 1.43 -3.51 13.22
C TRP A 210 2.43 -2.52 12.64
N ALA A 211 2.30 -1.25 13.04
CA ALA A 211 3.26 -0.20 12.76
C ALA A 211 4.01 0.16 14.05
N GLY A 212 5.32 -0.02 14.06
CA GLY A 212 6.20 0.31 15.16
C GLY A 212 7.15 1.46 14.82
N SER A 213 7.42 2.37 15.80
CA SER A 213 8.36 3.46 15.65
C SER A 213 9.25 3.56 16.88
N TYR A 214 10.52 3.18 16.73
CA TYR A 214 11.48 3.07 17.84
C TYR A 214 12.74 3.92 17.60
N GLY A 215 12.57 5.06 16.96
CA GLY A 215 13.65 5.99 16.64
C GLY A 215 14.43 5.56 15.40
N TRP A 216 15.59 4.93 15.58
CA TRP A 216 16.41 4.45 14.46
C TRP A 216 15.80 3.28 13.71
N PHE A 217 14.89 2.52 14.33
CA PHE A 217 14.20 1.37 13.76
C PHE A 217 12.69 1.61 13.70
N ASN A 218 12.07 1.32 12.56
CA ASN A 218 10.64 1.32 12.37
C ASN A 218 10.20 0.05 11.65
N SER A 219 8.98 -0.40 11.90
CA SER A 219 8.41 -1.61 11.32
C SER A 219 7.01 -1.38 10.76
N LEU A 220 6.70 -2.08 9.66
CA LEU A 220 5.37 -2.19 9.06
C LEU A 220 5.12 -3.67 8.75
N TYR A 221 4.50 -4.39 9.70
CA TYR A 221 4.25 -5.83 9.57
C TYR A 221 2.78 -6.09 9.41
N SER A 222 2.43 -7.07 8.59
CA SER A 222 1.04 -7.52 8.48
C SER A 222 0.90 -9.02 8.27
N VAL A 223 -0.26 -9.50 8.67
CA VAL A 223 -0.81 -10.78 8.25
C VAL A 223 -2.15 -10.49 7.58
N ASN A 224 -2.31 -10.96 6.36
CA ASN A 224 -3.48 -10.69 5.56
C ASN A 224 -4.06 -11.98 5.01
N MET A 225 -5.37 -12.02 4.86
CA MET A 225 -6.10 -13.11 4.25
C MET A 225 -7.02 -12.50 3.19
N VAL A 226 -6.75 -12.80 1.92
CA VAL A 226 -7.39 -12.15 0.77
C VAL A 226 -8.13 -13.19 -0.06
N GLU A 227 -9.44 -13.01 -0.27
CA GLU A 227 -10.18 -13.85 -1.20
C GLU A 227 -9.72 -13.57 -2.64
N TYR A 228 -9.21 -14.60 -3.34
CA TYR A 228 -8.88 -14.52 -4.76
C TYR A 228 -9.95 -15.14 -5.67
N GLU A 229 -10.81 -15.98 -5.10
CA GLU A 229 -12.04 -16.52 -5.64
C GLU A 229 -13.04 -16.67 -4.49
N PRO A 230 -14.35 -16.78 -4.73
CA PRO A 230 -15.34 -16.93 -3.67
C PRO A 230 -15.00 -18.07 -2.70
N SER A 231 -14.83 -17.73 -1.42
CA SER A 231 -14.44 -18.63 -0.33
C SER A 231 -13.06 -19.28 -0.47
N ARG A 232 -12.19 -18.79 -1.34
CA ARG A 232 -10.80 -19.25 -1.50
C ARG A 232 -9.84 -18.11 -1.18
N PHE A 233 -8.89 -18.36 -0.29
CA PHE A 233 -8.01 -17.34 0.26
C PHE A 233 -6.54 -17.58 -0.08
N ILE A 234 -5.84 -16.49 -0.32
CA ILE A 234 -4.38 -16.43 -0.26
C ILE A 234 -3.97 -15.62 0.98
N SER A 235 -2.97 -16.12 1.70
CA SER A 235 -2.43 -15.47 2.88
C SER A 235 -1.16 -14.72 2.53
N TYR A 236 -1.03 -13.47 3.04
CA TYR A 236 0.17 -12.66 2.95
C TYR A 236 0.78 -12.51 4.34
N ILE A 237 2.08 -12.66 4.44
CA ILE A 237 2.87 -12.19 5.59
C ILE A 237 3.88 -11.19 5.05
N ALA A 238 3.76 -9.95 5.48
CA ALA A 238 4.64 -8.87 5.08
C ALA A 238 5.43 -8.34 6.28
N LEU A 239 6.74 -8.16 6.10
CA LEU A 239 7.68 -7.68 7.11
C LEU A 239 8.47 -6.51 6.51
N GLY A 240 8.03 -5.29 6.79
CA GLY A 240 8.73 -4.06 6.40
C GLY A 240 9.60 -3.53 7.52
N ASN A 241 10.89 -3.41 7.28
CA ASN A 241 11.87 -2.91 8.23
C ASN A 241 12.52 -1.65 7.69
N LYS A 242 12.62 -0.60 8.52
CA LYS A 242 13.29 0.64 8.17
C LYS A 242 14.27 1.04 9.24
N PHE A 243 15.50 1.28 8.81
CA PHE A 243 16.61 1.72 9.65
C PHE A 243 17.01 3.14 9.23
N ASN A 244 17.08 4.04 10.20
CA ASN A 244 17.51 5.42 9.98
C ASN A 244 18.76 5.69 10.82
N VAL A 245 19.87 6.01 10.17
CA VAL A 245 21.15 6.31 10.82
C VAL A 245 21.75 7.56 10.19
N GLY A 246 21.73 8.66 10.93
CA GLY A 246 22.18 9.95 10.44
C GLY A 246 21.45 10.38 9.17
N ASN A 247 22.18 10.55 8.08
CA ASN A 247 21.65 10.93 6.76
C ASN A 247 21.23 9.73 5.89
N ALA A 248 21.42 8.50 6.39
CA ALA A 248 21.11 7.27 5.68
C ALA A 248 19.79 6.64 6.16
N SER A 249 19.05 6.06 5.25
CA SER A 249 17.88 5.22 5.51
C SER A 249 17.95 3.96 4.68
N LEU A 250 17.68 2.81 5.30
CA LEU A 250 17.57 1.51 4.64
C LEU A 250 16.19 0.93 4.92
N GLU A 251 15.45 0.61 3.88
CA GLU A 251 14.19 -0.12 3.93
C GLU A 251 14.41 -1.53 3.40
N LEU A 252 13.92 -2.54 4.12
CA LEU A 252 13.96 -3.94 3.74
C LEU A 252 12.58 -4.55 3.93
N ASP A 253 11.92 -4.88 2.83
CA ASP A 253 10.62 -5.51 2.84
C ASP A 253 10.76 -6.97 2.38
N PHE A 254 10.08 -7.85 3.07
CA PHE A 254 9.86 -9.23 2.68
C PHE A 254 8.38 -9.51 2.74
N MET A 255 7.83 -10.05 1.66
CA MET A 255 6.44 -10.50 1.60
C MET A 255 6.39 -11.93 1.09
N ASN A 256 5.79 -12.82 1.87
CA ASN A 256 5.53 -14.19 1.47
C ASN A 256 4.02 -14.39 1.29
N ARG A 257 3.64 -15.07 0.22
CA ARG A 257 2.26 -15.36 -0.14
C ARG A 257 2.05 -16.85 -0.25
N ALA A 258 0.90 -17.33 0.19
CA ALA A 258 0.54 -18.75 0.05
C ALA A 258 -0.97 -18.94 0.04
N ALA A 259 -1.49 -19.68 -0.92
CA ALA A 259 -2.86 -20.19 -0.87
C ALA A 259 -2.94 -21.45 0.02
N SER A 260 -4.16 -21.89 0.33
CA SER A 260 -4.38 -23.11 1.07
C SER A 260 -3.73 -24.30 0.37
N HIS A 261 -3.08 -25.17 1.15
CA HIS A 261 -2.34 -26.36 0.68
C HIS A 261 -1.07 -26.07 -0.14
N GLN A 262 -0.58 -24.84 -0.16
CA GLN A 262 0.72 -24.52 -0.74
C GLN A 262 1.84 -24.57 0.30
N THR A 263 3.06 -24.86 -0.17
CA THR A 263 4.28 -24.66 0.63
C THR A 263 4.43 -23.17 0.92
N PHE A 264 4.42 -22.80 2.19
CA PHE A 264 4.33 -21.43 2.63
C PHE A 264 5.58 -20.60 2.31
N LEU A 265 6.79 -21.10 2.55
CA LEU A 265 8.02 -20.30 2.46
C LEU A 265 8.66 -20.31 1.07
N LEU A 266 9.02 -19.12 0.57
CA LEU A 266 9.89 -18.85 -0.58
C LEU A 266 9.42 -19.42 -1.93
N LYS A 267 8.19 -19.90 -2.03
CA LYS A 267 7.62 -20.33 -3.31
C LYS A 267 6.95 -19.19 -4.06
N ASP A 268 6.28 -18.33 -3.30
CA ASP A 268 5.64 -17.13 -3.78
C ASP A 268 6.00 -15.98 -2.82
N CYS A 269 6.95 -15.15 -3.24
CA CYS A 269 7.43 -14.07 -2.39
C CYS A 269 7.99 -12.88 -3.19
N SER A 270 8.04 -11.73 -2.50
CA SER A 270 8.71 -10.53 -2.97
C SER A 270 9.70 -10.03 -1.92
N VAL A 271 10.87 -9.61 -2.38
CA VAL A 271 11.90 -8.96 -1.56
C VAL A 271 12.19 -7.60 -2.15
N MET A 272 12.11 -6.56 -1.35
CA MET A 272 12.42 -5.20 -1.77
C MET A 272 13.43 -4.59 -0.80
N ALA A 273 14.43 -3.90 -1.35
CA ALA A 273 15.39 -3.12 -0.58
C ALA A 273 15.50 -1.72 -1.16
N ARG A 274 15.47 -0.71 -0.32
CA ARG A 274 15.71 0.67 -0.73
C ARG A 274 16.68 1.34 0.23
N PHE A 275 17.69 1.98 -0.33
CA PHE A 275 18.65 2.80 0.37
C PHE A 275 18.49 4.25 -0.08
N ASP A 276 18.35 5.18 0.87
CA ASP A 276 18.35 6.61 0.64
C ASP A 276 19.48 7.25 1.44
N TYR A 277 20.20 8.18 0.83
CA TYR A 277 21.28 8.93 1.47
C TYR A 277 21.16 10.42 1.16
N LYS A 278 21.04 11.25 2.18
CA LYS A 278 20.99 12.71 2.06
C LYS A 278 22.42 13.26 2.09
N LEU A 279 22.99 13.49 0.91
CA LEU A 279 24.35 14.00 0.76
C LEU A 279 24.48 15.44 1.27
N MET A 280 23.49 16.28 0.96
CA MET A 280 23.34 17.65 1.46
C MET A 280 21.85 18.02 1.49
N PRO A 281 21.43 19.14 2.12
CA PRO A 281 20.01 19.49 2.20
C PRO A 281 19.27 19.54 0.85
N GLN A 282 19.97 19.85 -0.24
CA GLN A 282 19.41 19.96 -1.57
C GLN A 282 19.69 18.76 -2.48
N LEU A 283 20.43 17.74 -2.01
CA LEU A 283 20.83 16.61 -2.85
C LEU A 283 20.69 15.28 -2.08
N GLY A 284 19.87 14.41 -2.61
CA GLY A 284 19.70 13.02 -2.16
C GLY A 284 20.14 12.01 -3.21
N LEU A 285 20.59 10.86 -2.76
CA LEU A 285 20.86 9.66 -3.56
C LEU A 285 19.91 8.58 -3.14
N TYR A 286 19.45 7.76 -4.08
CA TYR A 286 18.70 6.55 -3.76
C TYR A 286 19.17 5.37 -4.59
N GLY A 287 19.02 4.18 -4.02
CA GLY A 287 19.17 2.90 -4.71
C GLY A 287 18.01 2.00 -4.34
N LYS A 288 17.57 1.14 -5.26
CA LYS A 288 16.50 0.19 -5.03
C LYS A 288 16.78 -1.14 -5.71
N PHE A 289 16.34 -2.21 -5.06
CA PHE A 289 16.35 -3.58 -5.54
C PHE A 289 14.98 -4.20 -5.28
N THR A 290 14.49 -5.00 -6.23
CA THR A 290 13.29 -5.83 -6.07
C THR A 290 13.54 -7.22 -6.65
N TYR A 291 12.98 -8.22 -6.01
CA TYR A 291 12.94 -9.59 -6.49
C TYR A 291 11.54 -10.14 -6.23
N ASP A 292 10.87 -10.56 -7.28
CA ASP A 292 9.53 -11.13 -7.25
C ASP A 292 9.59 -12.54 -7.85
N VAL A 293 9.07 -13.53 -7.12
CA VAL A 293 9.04 -14.92 -7.58
C VAL A 293 7.74 -15.59 -7.19
N ASN A 294 7.16 -16.33 -8.14
CA ASN A 294 6.07 -17.26 -7.88
C ASN A 294 6.33 -18.59 -8.60
N ARG A 295 6.83 -19.58 -7.85
CA ARG A 295 7.10 -20.96 -8.30
C ARG A 295 6.01 -21.92 -7.83
N THR A 296 4.77 -21.45 -7.77
CA THR A 296 3.60 -22.26 -7.45
C THR A 296 2.90 -22.70 -8.74
N ASP A 297 2.08 -23.73 -8.64
CA ASP A 297 1.28 -24.23 -9.78
C ASP A 297 -0.16 -23.69 -9.72
N THR A 298 -0.38 -22.56 -9.04
CA THR A 298 -1.73 -22.00 -8.84
C THR A 298 -1.79 -20.55 -9.28
N GLU A 299 -2.96 -20.13 -9.76
CA GLU A 299 -3.30 -18.74 -10.11
C GLU A 299 -3.93 -17.98 -8.94
N ALA A 300 -3.58 -18.34 -7.69
CA ALA A 300 -4.12 -17.71 -6.50
C ALA A 300 -3.57 -16.29 -6.29
N ASP A 301 -2.28 -16.08 -6.57
CA ASP A 301 -1.71 -14.73 -6.55
C ASP A 301 -1.97 -14.04 -7.89
N LYS A 302 -2.72 -12.94 -7.84
CA LYS A 302 -3.01 -12.09 -9.00
C LYS A 302 -2.05 -10.91 -9.12
N CYS A 303 -1.13 -10.75 -8.15
CA CYS A 303 -0.11 -9.70 -8.18
C CYS A 303 1.18 -10.20 -8.82
N VAL A 304 1.61 -11.41 -8.45
CA VAL A 304 2.78 -12.09 -9.04
C VAL A 304 2.33 -13.43 -9.59
N HIS A 305 2.11 -13.50 -10.88
CA HIS A 305 1.54 -14.68 -11.54
C HIS A 305 2.50 -15.87 -11.45
N SER A 306 1.93 -17.09 -11.42
CA SER A 306 2.68 -18.34 -11.43
C SER A 306 3.67 -18.39 -12.61
N GLY A 307 4.90 -18.81 -12.37
CA GLY A 307 5.99 -18.84 -13.33
C GLY A 307 6.79 -17.52 -13.44
N THR A 308 6.41 -16.47 -12.69
CA THR A 308 7.20 -15.23 -12.64
C THR A 308 8.44 -15.42 -11.78
N GLU A 309 9.58 -14.95 -12.29
CA GLU A 309 10.82 -14.74 -11.55
C GLU A 309 11.53 -13.51 -12.09
N MET A 310 11.31 -12.35 -11.46
CA MET A 310 11.79 -11.04 -11.90
C MET A 310 12.71 -10.41 -10.89
N THR A 311 13.83 -9.88 -11.35
CA THR A 311 14.74 -9.04 -10.59
C THR A 311 14.79 -7.66 -11.21
N ALA A 312 14.66 -6.61 -10.40
CA ALA A 312 14.89 -5.25 -10.87
C ALA A 312 15.76 -4.48 -9.87
N TYR A 313 16.62 -3.63 -10.40
CA TYR A 313 17.48 -2.76 -9.60
C TYR A 313 17.69 -1.44 -10.29
N GLY A 314 17.98 -0.43 -9.51
CA GLY A 314 18.17 0.92 -10.03
C GLY A 314 18.54 1.91 -8.95
N GLY A 315 18.77 3.14 -9.37
CA GLY A 315 19.07 4.22 -8.47
C GLY A 315 19.10 5.55 -9.19
N GLY A 316 19.34 6.60 -8.42
CA GLY A 316 19.38 7.93 -8.99
C GLY A 316 19.68 9.00 -7.96
N VAL A 317 19.52 10.22 -8.42
CA VAL A 317 19.71 11.44 -7.65
C VAL A 317 18.41 12.23 -7.57
N GLU A 318 18.19 12.88 -6.44
CA GLU A 318 17.08 13.81 -6.23
C GLU A 318 17.66 15.18 -5.85
N VAL A 319 17.28 16.20 -6.60
CA VAL A 319 17.65 17.60 -6.34
C VAL A 319 16.41 18.32 -5.81
N TYR A 320 16.58 19.00 -4.68
CA TYR A 320 15.55 19.80 -4.03
C TYR A 320 15.88 21.30 -4.26
N PRO A 321 15.29 21.93 -5.30
CA PRO A 321 15.69 23.28 -5.73
C PRO A 321 15.32 24.36 -4.72
N ILE A 322 14.34 24.10 -3.86
CA ILE A 322 13.87 25.07 -2.86
C ILE A 322 14.48 24.70 -1.51
N LYS A 323 15.28 25.61 -0.96
CA LYS A 323 15.94 25.42 0.34
C LYS A 323 14.92 25.11 1.45
N ASN A 324 15.19 24.08 2.25
CA ASN A 324 14.36 23.62 3.37
C ASN A 324 12.94 23.12 2.97
N ARG A 325 12.74 22.80 1.69
CA ARG A 325 11.49 22.22 1.19
C ARG A 325 11.79 20.92 0.43
N ASN A 326 11.01 19.87 0.70
CA ASN A 326 11.12 18.56 0.03
C ASN A 326 9.91 18.27 -0.86
N ASP A 327 8.99 19.21 -0.96
CA ASP A 327 7.73 19.11 -1.68
C ASP A 327 7.88 19.36 -3.19
N VAL A 328 8.99 19.97 -3.61
CA VAL A 328 9.37 20.13 -5.02
C VAL A 328 10.74 19.51 -5.24
N ARG A 329 10.86 18.60 -6.21
CA ARG A 329 12.14 17.98 -6.55
C ARG A 329 12.24 17.59 -8.02
N VAL A 330 13.48 17.51 -8.50
CA VAL A 330 13.86 16.92 -9.78
C VAL A 330 14.60 15.62 -9.49
N SER A 331 14.24 14.55 -10.16
CA SER A 331 14.90 13.24 -10.03
C SER A 331 15.43 12.79 -11.38
N LEU A 332 16.68 12.32 -11.40
CA LEU A 332 17.26 11.59 -12.51
C LEU A 332 17.63 10.21 -12.02
N GLY A 333 17.11 9.18 -12.65
CA GLY A 333 17.35 7.79 -12.27
C GLY A 333 17.43 6.85 -13.45
N MET A 334 18.03 5.68 -13.18
CA MET A 334 18.11 4.57 -14.11
C MET A 334 17.72 3.29 -13.38
N SER A 335 17.03 2.40 -14.07
CA SER A 335 16.71 1.06 -13.58
C SER A 335 16.87 0.02 -14.68
N HIS A 336 17.12 -1.21 -14.26
CA HIS A 336 17.19 -2.38 -15.12
C HIS A 336 16.39 -3.51 -14.51
N SER A 337 15.68 -4.27 -15.34
CA SER A 337 14.98 -5.49 -14.93
C SER A 337 15.33 -6.65 -15.85
N GLN A 338 15.34 -7.85 -15.27
CA GLN A 338 15.64 -9.10 -15.95
C GLN A 338 14.87 -10.26 -15.34
N GLY A 339 14.59 -11.27 -16.14
CA GLY A 339 13.92 -12.51 -15.72
C GLY A 339 12.65 -12.78 -16.52
N THR A 340 11.81 -13.63 -16.00
CA THR A 340 10.54 -14.01 -16.62
C THR A 340 9.36 -13.37 -15.90
N ASN A 341 8.52 -12.65 -16.62
CA ASN A 341 7.26 -12.14 -16.11
C ASN A 341 6.09 -12.86 -16.81
N SER A 342 5.39 -13.70 -16.08
CA SER A 342 4.24 -14.45 -16.60
C SER A 342 2.95 -13.64 -16.64
N ASN A 343 2.94 -12.42 -16.06
CA ASN A 343 1.78 -11.53 -16.15
C ASN A 343 1.77 -10.84 -17.53
N PRO A 344 0.76 -11.08 -18.38
CA PRO A 344 0.67 -10.45 -19.71
C PRO A 344 0.58 -8.92 -19.66
N SER A 345 0.13 -8.37 -18.53
CA SER A 345 0.01 -6.93 -18.27
C SER A 345 1.09 -6.43 -17.33
N GLY A 346 2.11 -7.24 -17.03
CA GLY A 346 3.19 -6.90 -16.12
C GLY A 346 3.98 -5.67 -16.58
N ALA A 347 4.39 -4.86 -15.62
CA ALA A 347 5.12 -3.62 -15.91
C ALA A 347 6.62 -3.84 -16.12
N LEU A 348 7.19 -4.92 -15.56
CA LEU A 348 8.59 -5.28 -15.70
C LEU A 348 8.75 -6.31 -16.83
N ASN A 349 9.75 -6.10 -17.67
CA ASN A 349 10.10 -7.01 -18.76
C ASN A 349 11.53 -7.52 -18.56
N ASP A 350 11.83 -8.66 -19.22
CA ASP A 350 13.20 -9.13 -19.33
C ASP A 350 14.07 -8.12 -20.07
N ASN A 351 15.33 -8.01 -19.65
CA ASN A 351 16.34 -7.12 -20.24
C ASN A 351 15.83 -5.69 -20.53
N GLN A 352 15.01 -5.16 -19.61
CA GLN A 352 14.46 -3.81 -19.73
C GLN A 352 15.35 -2.81 -19.00
N THR A 353 15.71 -1.73 -19.70
CA THR A 353 16.43 -0.59 -19.13
C THR A 353 15.62 0.68 -19.26
N THR A 354 15.41 1.37 -18.15
CA THR A 354 14.64 2.61 -18.10
C THR A 354 15.51 3.74 -17.56
N VAL A 355 15.60 4.86 -18.30
CA VAL A 355 16.18 6.12 -17.83
C VAL A 355 15.06 7.12 -17.68
N ARG A 356 14.99 7.78 -16.53
CA ARG A 356 13.89 8.68 -16.16
C ARG A 356 14.41 10.00 -15.63
N LEU A 357 13.96 11.10 -16.22
CA LEU A 357 14.06 12.44 -15.65
C LEU A 357 12.65 12.88 -15.22
N SER A 358 12.44 13.18 -13.95
CA SER A 358 11.13 13.56 -13.41
C SER A 358 11.19 14.88 -12.65
N PHE A 359 10.16 15.69 -12.83
CA PHE A 359 9.81 16.79 -11.94
C PHE A 359 8.61 16.38 -11.09
N LEU A 360 8.72 16.55 -9.79
CA LEU A 360 7.69 16.20 -8.81
C LEU A 360 7.38 17.41 -7.95
N ALA A 361 6.08 17.67 -7.76
CA ALA A 361 5.60 18.70 -6.84
C ALA A 361 4.45 18.16 -5.97
N LYS A 362 4.52 18.44 -4.67
CA LYS A 362 3.46 18.22 -3.68
C LYS A 362 3.12 19.57 -3.08
N LEU A 363 2.10 20.23 -3.58
CA LEU A 363 1.76 21.60 -3.25
C LEU A 363 0.60 21.62 -2.28
N HIS A 364 0.79 22.27 -1.14
CA HIS A 364 -0.29 22.64 -0.24
C HIS A 364 -0.91 23.94 -0.75
N LEU A 365 -2.15 23.84 -1.25
CA LEU A 365 -2.82 24.97 -1.92
C LEU A 365 -3.62 25.83 -0.95
N LEU A 366 -4.27 25.20 0.02
CA LEU A 366 -5.16 25.88 0.96
C LEU A 366 -5.16 25.16 2.32
N SER A 367 -5.10 25.94 3.37
CA SER A 367 -5.48 25.52 4.72
C SER A 367 -6.47 26.55 5.27
N TRP A 368 -7.63 26.07 5.65
CA TRP A 368 -8.66 26.88 6.26
C TRP A 368 -9.08 26.30 7.61
N LYS A 369 -9.26 27.15 8.58
CA LYS A 369 -9.79 26.80 9.89
C LYS A 369 -10.89 27.79 10.25
N SER A 370 -12.03 27.28 10.71
CA SER A 370 -13.10 28.13 11.25
C SER A 370 -12.57 28.99 12.41
N LYS A 371 -13.03 30.23 12.49
CA LYS A 371 -12.68 31.16 13.56
C LYS A 371 -13.38 30.81 14.85
#